data_754071492e9ac7c2b8e0961a56b08ea5
#
_entry.id   754071492e9ac7c2b8e0961a56b08ea5
#
_cell.length_a   1.000
_cell.length_b   1.000
_cell.length_c   1.000
_cell.angle_alpha   90.00
_cell.angle_beta   90.00
_cell.angle_gamma   90.00
#
_symmetry.space_group_name_H-M   'P 1'
#
loop_
_entity.id
_entity.type
_entity.pdbx_description
1 polymer ?
#
loop_
_entity_poly.entity_id
_entity_poly.type
_entity_poly.pdbx_seq_one_letter_code
_entity_poly.pdbx_strand_id
1 'polypeptide(L)'
;MQRDEQIFDLILEEQDRQIHGLELIASENFVSDEVMEAAGSVLTNKYAEGYPGKRYYGGCEVVDVIEQIAIDRAKELFGAEYANVQPHSGSQANASVYHACLQPGDKILGFDLSHGGHLTHGSPVNFSGRVYVPVFYGVDKETGRLDYDKIQEIATKEQPKLIIAGASAYSRDMDFERFRVIADSVGAILFADISHPAGLIAKGLLNDPIPHCHIVSTTTHKTLRGPRGGLILMGKDFPNPMGLTNPKGEIRMMSALLDLAVFPGNQGGPLMHIIAAKAVAFGEALKDEFFTYALQLQKNANAMADAFVKRGYNIISGGTDNHMMLIDLRNKNISGKEAENALVKAEITVNKNMVPFDDKSPFVTSGIRVGTAAITTRGLVEEDMETIVALIDKVLADHTNEAVIEEVANEVNEMMSERPIFVY
;
A
#
# COMPACT_ATOMS: atom_id res chain seq x y z
N MET A 1 31.20 -12.24 -19.84
CA MET A 1 30.21 -13.28 -19.48
C MET A 1 29.12 -13.26 -20.55
N GLN A 2 28.61 -14.40 -20.94
CA GLN A 2 27.45 -14.49 -21.84
C GLN A 2 26.21 -14.04 -21.06
N ARG A 3 25.29 -13.35 -21.73
CA ARG A 3 24.00 -12.95 -21.14
C ARG A 3 23.19 -14.18 -20.73
N ASP A 4 22.50 -14.12 -19.62
CA ASP A 4 21.58 -15.18 -19.18
C ASP A 4 20.24 -15.02 -19.94
N GLU A 5 20.20 -15.57 -21.16
CA GLU A 5 19.05 -15.42 -22.05
C GLU A 5 17.76 -15.97 -21.40
N GLN A 6 17.84 -17.06 -20.62
CA GLN A 6 16.66 -17.65 -19.98
C GLN A 6 15.92 -16.63 -19.07
N ILE A 7 16.66 -15.85 -18.28
CA ILE A 7 16.04 -14.84 -17.40
C ILE A 7 15.57 -13.63 -18.19
N PHE A 8 16.35 -13.20 -19.18
CA PHE A 8 15.98 -12.02 -19.96
C PHE A 8 14.81 -12.28 -20.91
N ASP A 9 14.64 -13.49 -21.42
CA ASP A 9 13.45 -13.89 -22.19
C ASP A 9 12.19 -13.84 -21.31
N LEU A 10 12.24 -14.35 -20.06
CA LEU A 10 11.12 -14.27 -19.11
C LEU A 10 10.78 -12.82 -18.71
N ILE A 11 11.78 -11.93 -18.63
CA ILE A 11 11.54 -10.50 -18.41
C ILE A 11 10.78 -9.89 -19.61
N LEU A 12 11.12 -10.28 -20.83
CA LEU A 12 10.40 -9.83 -22.02
C LEU A 12 8.97 -10.38 -22.08
N GLU A 13 8.74 -11.63 -21.66
CA GLU A 13 7.40 -12.21 -21.54
C GLU A 13 6.55 -11.46 -20.52
N GLU A 14 7.11 -11.10 -19.35
CA GLU A 14 6.41 -10.29 -18.36
C GLU A 14 6.14 -8.86 -18.86
N GLN A 15 7.09 -8.27 -19.59
CA GLN A 15 6.90 -6.97 -20.23
C GLN A 15 5.73 -7.03 -21.25
N ASP A 16 5.67 -8.06 -22.06
CA ASP A 16 4.60 -8.28 -23.02
C ASP A 16 3.24 -8.42 -22.33
N ARG A 17 3.17 -9.21 -21.24
CA ARG A 17 1.96 -9.32 -20.41
C ARG A 17 1.50 -7.97 -19.87
N GLN A 18 2.44 -7.16 -19.38
CA GLN A 18 2.10 -5.81 -18.85
C GLN A 18 1.64 -4.84 -19.94
N ILE A 19 2.19 -4.95 -21.15
CA ILE A 19 1.80 -4.10 -22.29
C ILE A 19 0.37 -4.41 -22.74
N HIS A 20 0.01 -5.68 -22.85
CA HIS A 20 -1.24 -6.12 -23.45
C HIS A 20 -2.38 -6.31 -22.43
N GLY A 21 -2.05 -6.58 -21.15
CA GLY A 21 -3.03 -6.83 -20.11
C GLY A 21 -3.61 -5.57 -19.47
N LEU A 22 -4.81 -5.72 -18.89
CA LEU A 22 -5.49 -4.72 -18.08
C LEU A 22 -5.18 -4.98 -16.60
N GLU A 23 -4.31 -4.16 -16.00
CA GLU A 23 -3.88 -4.31 -14.62
C GLU A 23 -4.81 -3.59 -13.64
N LEU A 24 -5.55 -4.36 -12.84
CA LEU A 24 -6.50 -3.85 -11.85
C LEU A 24 -6.19 -4.28 -10.41
N ILE A 25 -5.02 -4.87 -10.15
CA ILE A 25 -4.59 -5.13 -8.78
C ILE A 25 -4.35 -3.79 -8.08
N ALA A 26 -5.09 -3.53 -7.01
CA ALA A 26 -5.09 -2.24 -6.30
C ALA A 26 -3.72 -1.84 -5.72
N SER A 27 -2.79 -2.78 -5.57
CA SER A 27 -1.44 -2.56 -5.04
C SER A 27 -0.37 -2.45 -6.14
N GLU A 28 -0.74 -2.48 -7.41
CA GLU A 28 0.18 -2.37 -8.54
C GLU A 28 0.06 -1.02 -9.25
N ASN A 29 1.17 -0.61 -9.86
CA ASN A 29 1.28 0.60 -10.65
C ASN A 29 2.50 0.52 -11.56
N PHE A 30 2.55 1.38 -12.58
CA PHE A 30 3.70 1.51 -13.46
C PHE A 30 4.52 2.73 -13.05
N VAL A 31 5.83 2.52 -12.83
CA VAL A 31 6.77 3.58 -12.52
C VAL A 31 7.29 4.26 -13.79
N SER A 32 7.88 5.45 -13.66
CA SER A 32 8.55 6.12 -14.77
C SER A 32 9.86 5.42 -15.15
N ASP A 33 10.34 5.74 -16.36
CA ASP A 33 11.63 5.23 -16.86
C ASP A 33 12.79 5.68 -15.96
N GLU A 34 12.75 6.90 -15.43
CA GLU A 34 13.76 7.43 -14.52
C GLU A 34 13.80 6.68 -13.20
N VAL A 35 12.65 6.22 -12.69
CA VAL A 35 12.60 5.37 -11.48
C VAL A 35 13.23 4.01 -11.77
N MET A 36 12.97 3.41 -12.93
CA MET A 36 13.57 2.14 -13.35
C MET A 36 15.08 2.28 -13.58
N GLU A 37 15.54 3.34 -14.24
CA GLU A 37 16.95 3.63 -14.45
C GLU A 37 17.70 3.79 -13.12
N ALA A 38 17.16 4.54 -12.17
CA ALA A 38 17.73 4.68 -10.84
C ALA A 38 17.80 3.33 -10.09
N ALA A 39 16.76 2.51 -10.17
CA ALA A 39 16.69 1.20 -9.55
C ALA A 39 17.69 0.19 -10.17
N GLY A 40 17.96 0.29 -11.47
CA GLY A 40 18.93 -0.54 -12.19
C GLY A 40 20.36 0.01 -12.20
N SER A 41 20.67 1.06 -11.42
CA SER A 41 21.95 1.78 -11.47
C SER A 41 23.08 1.06 -10.74
N VAL A 42 24.29 1.59 -10.91
CA VAL A 42 25.53 1.12 -10.22
C VAL A 42 25.46 1.23 -8.69
N LEU A 43 24.48 1.95 -8.15
CA LEU A 43 24.25 2.08 -6.71
C LEU A 43 23.93 0.75 -6.04
N THR A 44 23.51 -0.26 -6.82
CA THR A 44 23.33 -1.65 -6.34
C THR A 44 24.60 -2.26 -5.75
N ASN A 45 25.78 -1.75 -6.14
CA ASN A 45 27.07 -2.26 -5.69
C ASN A 45 27.51 -1.63 -4.35
N LYS A 46 26.85 -0.57 -3.86
CA LYS A 46 27.32 0.21 -2.72
C LYS A 46 26.76 -0.31 -1.40
N TYR A 47 27.64 -0.64 -0.46
CA TYR A 47 27.31 -0.99 0.91
C TYR A 47 27.41 0.25 1.83
N ALA A 48 26.32 0.62 2.52
CA ALA A 48 26.23 1.89 3.24
C ALA A 48 25.47 1.78 4.58
N GLU A 49 25.82 0.79 5.42
CA GLU A 49 25.27 0.67 6.77
C GLU A 49 25.43 1.95 7.60
N GLY A 50 24.42 2.30 8.36
CA GLY A 50 24.30 3.54 9.09
C GLY A 50 23.42 4.55 8.36
N TYR A 51 23.60 5.83 8.65
CA TYR A 51 22.81 6.95 8.14
C TYR A 51 23.69 8.02 7.53
N PRO A 52 23.19 8.98 6.74
CA PRO A 52 23.98 10.06 6.18
C PRO A 52 24.89 10.74 7.21
N GLY A 53 26.17 10.85 6.89
CA GLY A 53 27.20 11.40 7.78
C GLY A 53 27.59 10.52 8.98
N LYS A 54 26.99 9.34 9.13
CA LYS A 54 27.23 8.39 10.24
C LYS A 54 27.28 6.95 9.72
N ARG A 55 28.05 6.69 8.66
CA ARG A 55 28.22 5.37 8.06
C ARG A 55 29.29 4.54 8.74
N TYR A 56 29.13 3.24 8.69
CA TYR A 56 30.15 2.28 9.14
C TYR A 56 31.20 1.97 8.05
N TYR A 57 30.97 2.41 6.82
CA TYR A 57 31.82 2.15 5.65
C TYR A 57 32.30 3.46 5.01
N GLY A 58 33.50 3.43 4.40
CA GLY A 58 34.01 4.54 3.59
C GLY A 58 33.38 4.64 2.19
N GLY A 59 33.61 5.73 1.50
CA GLY A 59 33.14 5.96 0.13
C GLY A 59 31.63 6.19 0.05
N CYS A 60 31.02 6.81 1.06
CA CYS A 60 29.58 7.04 1.15
C CYS A 60 29.18 8.48 0.82
N GLU A 61 30.10 9.33 0.43
CA GLU A 61 29.89 10.78 0.25
C GLU A 61 28.77 11.08 -0.77
N VAL A 62 28.72 10.29 -1.86
CA VAL A 62 27.68 10.45 -2.90
C VAL A 62 26.34 9.88 -2.43
N VAL A 63 26.34 8.68 -1.84
CA VAL A 63 25.10 8.04 -1.38
C VAL A 63 24.49 8.75 -0.17
N ASP A 64 25.27 9.44 0.63
CA ASP A 64 24.77 10.31 1.70
C ASP A 64 23.92 11.46 1.13
N VAL A 65 24.37 12.07 0.05
CA VAL A 65 23.60 13.13 -0.63
C VAL A 65 22.31 12.55 -1.23
N ILE A 66 22.37 11.37 -1.86
CA ILE A 66 21.20 10.72 -2.45
C ILE A 66 20.15 10.40 -1.38
N GLU A 67 20.57 9.79 -0.28
CA GLU A 67 19.64 9.46 0.83
C GLU A 67 19.07 10.72 1.47
N GLN A 68 19.88 11.77 1.65
CA GLN A 68 19.40 13.04 2.19
C GLN A 68 18.33 13.68 1.27
N ILE A 69 18.53 13.64 -0.05
CA ILE A 69 17.53 14.12 -1.02
C ILE A 69 16.23 13.33 -0.88
N ALA A 70 16.30 12.00 -0.74
CA ALA A 70 15.12 11.17 -0.54
C ALA A 70 14.38 11.53 0.76
N ILE A 71 15.12 11.74 1.85
CA ILE A 71 14.55 12.17 3.16
C ILE A 71 13.90 13.53 3.02
N ASP A 72 14.55 14.51 2.43
CA ASP A 72 14.03 15.88 2.33
C ASP A 72 12.78 15.94 1.47
N ARG A 73 12.78 15.24 0.32
CA ARG A 73 11.60 15.13 -0.55
C ARG A 73 10.43 14.41 0.11
N ALA A 74 10.71 13.34 0.87
CA ALA A 74 9.65 12.64 1.62
C ALA A 74 9.04 13.55 2.69
N LYS A 75 9.85 14.31 3.40
CA LYS A 75 9.39 15.28 4.40
C LYS A 75 8.56 16.39 3.77
N GLU A 76 9.00 16.96 2.65
CA GLU A 76 8.27 17.98 1.91
C GLU A 76 6.93 17.45 1.40
N LEU A 77 6.93 16.26 0.78
CA LEU A 77 5.75 15.64 0.17
C LEU A 77 4.63 15.37 1.16
N PHE A 78 4.97 14.96 2.38
CA PHE A 78 4.00 14.60 3.42
C PHE A 78 3.86 15.65 4.53
N GLY A 79 4.60 16.76 4.49
CA GLY A 79 4.58 17.74 5.58
C GLY A 79 5.15 17.20 6.91
N ALA A 80 6.06 16.25 6.86
CA ALA A 80 6.63 15.56 8.01
C ALA A 80 7.93 16.22 8.51
N GLU A 81 8.18 16.19 9.83
CA GLU A 81 9.46 16.63 10.40
C GLU A 81 10.53 15.51 10.35
N TYR A 82 10.11 14.25 10.34
CA TYR A 82 10.99 13.09 10.29
C TYR A 82 10.60 12.13 9.17
N ALA A 83 11.61 11.58 8.48
CA ALA A 83 11.45 10.52 7.50
C ALA A 83 12.64 9.54 7.57
N ASN A 84 12.34 8.23 7.53
CA ASN A 84 13.33 7.18 7.32
C ASN A 84 12.99 6.44 6.02
N VAL A 85 13.88 6.53 5.03
CA VAL A 85 13.71 6.01 3.67
C VAL A 85 14.34 4.63 3.46
N GLN A 86 14.99 4.08 4.48
CA GLN A 86 15.73 2.82 4.39
C GLN A 86 14.87 1.54 4.43
N PRO A 87 13.62 1.48 4.97
CA PRO A 87 12.85 0.25 4.97
C PRO A 87 12.74 -0.36 3.56
N HIS A 88 13.10 -1.66 3.44
CA HIS A 88 13.08 -2.37 2.16
C HIS A 88 11.65 -2.64 1.66
N SER A 89 10.68 -2.68 2.56
CA SER A 89 9.27 -2.89 2.26
C SER A 89 8.37 -2.26 3.33
N GLY A 90 7.07 -2.14 3.05
CA GLY A 90 6.08 -1.73 4.05
C GLY A 90 6.05 -2.67 5.26
N SER A 91 6.18 -3.98 5.04
CA SER A 91 6.22 -4.96 6.14
C SER A 91 7.43 -4.74 7.06
N GLN A 92 8.60 -4.39 6.52
CA GLN A 92 9.78 -4.07 7.32
C GLN A 92 9.68 -2.70 8.00
N ALA A 93 9.03 -1.72 7.35
CA ALA A 93 8.69 -0.45 8.00
C ALA A 93 7.80 -0.70 9.23
N ASN A 94 6.71 -1.47 9.08
CA ASN A 94 5.82 -1.84 10.18
C ASN A 94 6.55 -2.62 11.28
N ALA A 95 7.40 -3.59 10.91
CA ALA A 95 8.21 -4.34 11.88
C ALA A 95 9.14 -3.42 12.68
N SER A 96 9.73 -2.42 12.04
CA SER A 96 10.59 -1.44 12.69
C SER A 96 9.81 -0.54 13.66
N VAL A 97 8.59 -0.12 13.27
CA VAL A 97 7.70 0.65 14.18
C VAL A 97 7.36 -0.18 15.41
N TYR A 98 6.96 -1.44 15.24
CA TYR A 98 6.65 -2.32 16.37
C TYR A 98 7.86 -2.56 17.27
N HIS A 99 9.03 -2.82 16.68
CA HIS A 99 10.28 -3.00 17.42
C HIS A 99 10.68 -1.75 18.22
N ALA A 100 10.44 -0.56 17.67
CA ALA A 100 10.72 0.69 18.36
C ALA A 100 9.76 1.00 19.51
N CYS A 101 8.49 0.53 19.43
CA CYS A 101 7.41 0.93 20.32
C CYS A 101 6.98 -0.13 21.33
N LEU A 102 7.28 -1.40 21.10
CA LEU A 102 6.66 -2.52 21.81
C LEU A 102 7.69 -3.53 22.33
N GLN A 103 7.28 -4.28 23.36
CA GLN A 103 7.96 -5.49 23.81
C GLN A 103 7.18 -6.73 23.37
N PRO A 104 7.84 -7.88 23.18
CA PRO A 104 7.14 -9.15 22.93
C PRO A 104 6.05 -9.40 23.97
N GLY A 105 4.84 -9.72 23.48
CA GLY A 105 3.66 -9.93 24.32
C GLY A 105 2.83 -8.67 24.59
N ASP A 106 3.28 -7.50 24.16
CA ASP A 106 2.43 -6.28 24.21
C ASP A 106 1.20 -6.43 23.31
N LYS A 107 0.10 -5.83 23.74
CA LYS A 107 -1.17 -5.88 23.01
C LYS A 107 -1.23 -4.81 21.93
N ILE A 108 -1.64 -5.20 20.74
CA ILE A 108 -1.88 -4.32 19.59
C ILE A 108 -3.35 -4.41 19.15
N LEU A 109 -3.93 -3.29 18.72
CA LEU A 109 -5.27 -3.23 18.15
C LEU A 109 -5.15 -2.89 16.67
N GLY A 110 -5.47 -3.85 15.79
CA GLY A 110 -5.35 -3.72 14.34
C GLY A 110 -6.67 -3.97 13.63
N PHE A 111 -6.71 -3.61 12.34
CA PHE A 111 -7.85 -3.90 11.49
C PHE A 111 -7.85 -5.39 11.11
N ASP A 112 -9.00 -6.05 11.30
CA ASP A 112 -9.16 -7.48 10.99
C ASP A 112 -8.83 -7.76 9.51
N LEU A 113 -7.98 -8.77 9.28
CA LEU A 113 -7.56 -9.17 7.94
C LEU A 113 -8.76 -9.56 7.05
N SER A 114 -9.76 -10.24 7.62
CA SER A 114 -10.97 -10.66 6.91
C SER A 114 -11.90 -9.50 6.55
N HIS A 115 -11.75 -8.35 7.22
CA HIS A 115 -12.50 -7.14 6.96
C HIS A 115 -11.74 -6.10 6.14
N GLY A 116 -10.52 -6.40 5.72
CA GLY A 116 -9.70 -5.54 4.87
C GLY A 116 -8.40 -5.04 5.50
N GLY A 117 -7.99 -5.55 6.66
CA GLY A 117 -6.69 -5.27 7.27
C GLY A 117 -5.52 -5.83 6.46
N HIS A 118 -4.29 -5.55 6.91
CA HIS A 118 -3.08 -6.10 6.33
C HIS A 118 -2.52 -7.23 7.22
N LEU A 119 -1.75 -8.14 6.62
CA LEU A 119 -1.08 -9.23 7.36
C LEU A 119 -0.27 -8.72 8.56
N THR A 120 0.42 -7.59 8.41
CA THR A 120 1.24 -6.98 9.47
C THR A 120 0.43 -6.28 10.56
N HIS A 121 -0.90 -6.27 10.50
CA HIS A 121 -1.76 -5.69 11.53
C HIS A 121 -2.20 -6.69 12.61
N GLY A 122 -1.43 -7.76 12.82
CA GLY A 122 -1.67 -8.75 13.85
C GLY A 122 -2.09 -10.14 13.36
N SER A 123 -2.05 -10.41 12.05
CA SER A 123 -2.41 -11.73 11.52
C SER A 123 -1.57 -12.85 12.17
N PRO A 124 -2.18 -13.98 12.59
CA PRO A 124 -1.48 -15.07 13.28
C PRO A 124 -0.42 -15.77 12.41
N VAL A 125 -0.48 -15.61 11.09
CA VAL A 125 0.55 -16.15 10.18
C VAL A 125 1.72 -15.19 9.97
N ASN A 126 1.59 -13.94 10.45
CA ASN A 126 2.61 -12.91 10.34
C ASN A 126 3.38 -12.75 11.66
N PHE A 127 4.60 -12.17 11.60
CA PHE A 127 5.40 -11.89 12.79
C PHE A 127 4.61 -11.08 13.82
N SER A 128 3.79 -10.12 13.39
CA SER A 128 3.02 -9.25 14.27
C SER A 128 2.02 -9.99 15.16
N GLY A 129 1.38 -11.03 14.65
CA GLY A 129 0.49 -11.90 15.43
C GLY A 129 1.21 -13.02 16.18
N ARG A 130 2.51 -13.22 15.94
CA ARG A 130 3.34 -14.22 16.63
C ARG A 130 4.14 -13.66 17.80
N VAL A 131 4.53 -12.39 17.70
CA VAL A 131 5.36 -11.69 18.69
C VAL A 131 4.51 -10.91 19.68
N TYR A 132 3.41 -10.33 19.20
CA TYR A 132 2.49 -9.49 19.97
C TYR A 132 1.14 -10.18 20.20
N VAL A 133 0.32 -9.62 21.07
CA VAL A 133 -1.04 -10.10 21.34
C VAL A 133 -2.03 -9.26 20.53
N PRO A 134 -2.49 -9.75 19.38
CA PRO A 134 -3.37 -8.96 18.51
C PRO A 134 -4.82 -8.99 19.04
N VAL A 135 -5.44 -7.84 18.99
CA VAL A 135 -6.89 -7.63 19.10
C VAL A 135 -7.34 -6.93 17.83
N PHE A 136 -8.56 -7.17 17.39
CA PHE A 136 -9.02 -6.66 16.11
C PHE A 136 -10.27 -5.81 16.25
N TYR A 137 -10.32 -4.75 15.45
CA TYR A 137 -11.55 -4.06 15.08
C TYR A 137 -11.93 -4.40 13.64
N GLY A 138 -13.20 -4.28 13.31
CA GLY A 138 -13.71 -4.54 11.96
C GLY A 138 -14.67 -3.46 11.49
N VAL A 139 -15.32 -3.74 10.38
CA VAL A 139 -16.39 -2.88 9.86
C VAL A 139 -17.75 -3.28 10.45
N ASP A 140 -18.67 -2.34 10.46
CA ASP A 140 -20.06 -2.61 10.77
C ASP A 140 -20.70 -3.50 9.69
N LYS A 141 -21.54 -4.43 10.11
CA LYS A 141 -22.10 -5.46 9.22
C LYS A 141 -23.08 -4.93 8.18
N GLU A 142 -23.81 -3.89 8.52
CA GLU A 142 -24.85 -3.35 7.65
C GLU A 142 -24.28 -2.33 6.66
N THR A 143 -23.34 -1.50 7.14
CA THR A 143 -22.79 -0.41 6.34
C THR A 143 -21.49 -0.75 5.62
N GLY A 144 -20.78 -1.78 6.08
CA GLY A 144 -19.43 -2.10 5.61
C GLY A 144 -18.39 -1.01 5.96
N ARG A 145 -18.69 -0.12 6.91
CA ARG A 145 -17.84 1.01 7.31
C ARG A 145 -17.28 0.84 8.71
N LEU A 146 -16.19 1.53 9.02
CA LEU A 146 -15.64 1.59 10.37
C LEU A 146 -16.63 2.26 11.32
N ASP A 147 -16.84 1.62 12.48
CA ASP A 147 -17.62 2.17 13.59
C ASP A 147 -16.63 2.59 14.70
N TYR A 148 -16.36 3.88 14.76
CA TYR A 148 -15.36 4.41 15.70
C TYR A 148 -15.78 4.29 17.17
N ASP A 149 -17.08 4.22 17.46
CA ASP A 149 -17.58 4.01 18.83
C ASP A 149 -17.29 2.58 19.28
N LYS A 150 -17.48 1.59 18.41
CA LYS A 150 -17.06 0.20 18.67
C LYS A 150 -15.55 0.07 18.80
N ILE A 151 -14.78 0.80 18.00
CA ILE A 151 -13.31 0.82 18.12
C ILE A 151 -12.91 1.37 19.49
N GLN A 152 -13.55 2.45 19.96
CA GLN A 152 -13.35 3.01 21.30
C GLN A 152 -13.70 2.00 22.41
N GLU A 153 -14.81 1.29 22.31
CA GLU A 153 -15.22 0.25 23.27
C GLU A 153 -14.16 -0.86 23.35
N ILE A 154 -13.68 -1.35 22.20
CA ILE A 154 -12.63 -2.37 22.13
C ILE A 154 -11.35 -1.85 22.76
N ALA A 155 -10.90 -0.65 22.40
CA ALA A 155 -9.67 -0.06 22.93
C ALA A 155 -9.76 0.11 24.46
N THR A 156 -10.88 0.59 24.97
CA THR A 156 -11.11 0.78 26.41
C THR A 156 -11.08 -0.57 27.16
N LYS A 157 -11.69 -1.61 26.59
CA LYS A 157 -11.71 -2.95 27.21
C LYS A 157 -10.33 -3.60 27.18
N GLU A 158 -9.65 -3.53 26.04
CA GLU A 158 -8.46 -4.31 25.77
C GLU A 158 -7.14 -3.61 26.15
N GLN A 159 -7.15 -2.29 26.32
CA GLN A 159 -6.00 -1.48 26.73
C GLN A 159 -4.74 -1.77 25.90
N PRO A 160 -4.78 -1.64 24.54
CA PRO A 160 -3.63 -1.90 23.68
C PRO A 160 -2.51 -0.87 23.94
N LYS A 161 -1.26 -1.27 23.67
CA LYS A 161 -0.11 -0.35 23.68
C LYS A 161 0.02 0.43 22.37
N LEU A 162 -0.50 -0.14 21.29
CA LEU A 162 -0.45 0.48 19.96
C LEU A 162 -1.76 0.17 19.23
N ILE A 163 -2.29 1.21 18.57
CA ILE A 163 -3.46 1.12 17.67
C ILE A 163 -2.98 1.39 16.27
N ILE A 164 -3.39 0.52 15.32
CA ILE A 164 -3.01 0.61 13.91
C ILE A 164 -4.23 1.09 13.12
N ALA A 165 -4.11 2.26 12.49
CA ALA A 165 -5.06 2.80 11.54
C ALA A 165 -4.54 2.59 10.11
N GLY A 166 -5.14 1.65 9.37
CA GLY A 166 -4.69 1.33 8.01
C GLY A 166 -5.39 0.10 7.45
N ALA A 167 -5.41 -0.03 6.12
CA ALA A 167 -6.11 -1.10 5.45
C ALA A 167 -5.47 -1.49 4.12
N SER A 168 -5.72 -2.74 3.68
CA SER A 168 -5.39 -3.26 2.35
C SER A 168 -6.59 -3.35 1.42
N ALA A 169 -7.81 -3.46 1.96
CA ALA A 169 -9.03 -3.65 1.19
C ALA A 169 -10.23 -2.87 1.78
N TYR A 170 -9.97 -1.65 2.23
CA TYR A 170 -11.01 -0.73 2.70
C TYR A 170 -11.06 0.48 1.78
N SER A 171 -12.22 0.69 1.16
CA SER A 171 -12.39 1.68 0.09
C SER A 171 -12.82 3.08 0.57
N ARG A 172 -13.00 3.27 1.89
CA ARG A 172 -13.37 4.57 2.44
C ARG A 172 -12.19 5.28 3.09
N ASP A 173 -12.28 6.58 3.20
CA ASP A 173 -11.32 7.39 3.93
C ASP A 173 -11.37 7.09 5.44
N MET A 174 -10.29 7.34 6.15
CA MET A 174 -10.16 7.11 7.58
C MET A 174 -10.12 8.43 8.35
N ASP A 175 -10.85 8.49 9.45
CA ASP A 175 -10.82 9.62 10.38
C ASP A 175 -9.68 9.43 11.40
N PHE A 176 -8.49 9.95 11.06
CA PHE A 176 -7.32 9.86 11.93
C PHE A 176 -7.45 10.69 13.20
N GLU A 177 -8.24 11.76 13.19
CA GLU A 177 -8.53 12.56 14.40
C GLU A 177 -9.31 11.74 15.42
N ARG A 178 -10.35 11.01 14.99
CA ARG A 178 -11.09 10.10 15.87
C ARG A 178 -10.21 8.95 16.37
N PHE A 179 -9.37 8.37 15.52
CA PHE A 179 -8.40 7.37 15.98
C PHE A 179 -7.44 7.94 17.03
N ARG A 180 -7.03 9.21 16.89
CA ARG A 180 -6.17 9.88 17.88
C ARG A 180 -6.87 10.03 19.23
N VAL A 181 -8.10 10.49 19.26
CA VAL A 181 -8.90 10.57 20.48
C VAL A 181 -9.02 9.20 21.17
N ILE A 182 -9.27 8.15 20.39
CA ILE A 182 -9.34 6.78 20.92
C ILE A 182 -7.99 6.36 21.52
N ALA A 183 -6.88 6.57 20.81
CA ALA A 183 -5.55 6.20 21.29
C ALA A 183 -5.16 6.94 22.57
N ASP A 184 -5.39 8.25 22.62
CA ASP A 184 -5.11 9.09 23.80
C ASP A 184 -5.92 8.63 25.02
N SER A 185 -7.18 8.23 24.84
CA SER A 185 -8.05 7.79 25.92
C SER A 185 -7.56 6.54 26.66
N VAL A 186 -6.71 5.73 26.02
CA VAL A 186 -6.12 4.50 26.59
C VAL A 186 -4.59 4.55 26.70
N GLY A 187 -3.98 5.69 26.38
CA GLY A 187 -2.53 5.90 26.43
C GLY A 187 -1.76 5.04 25.41
N ALA A 188 -2.38 4.73 24.28
CA ALA A 188 -1.77 3.96 23.19
C ALA A 188 -1.02 4.85 22.21
N ILE A 189 0.03 4.31 21.57
CA ILE A 189 0.64 4.90 20.39
C ILE A 189 -0.32 4.71 19.21
N LEU A 190 -0.67 5.78 18.50
CA LEU A 190 -1.39 5.69 17.24
C LEU A 190 -0.40 5.59 16.08
N PHE A 191 -0.50 4.52 15.33
CA PHE A 191 0.31 4.21 14.16
C PHE A 191 -0.58 4.10 12.92
N ALA A 192 -0.31 4.89 11.87
CA ALA A 192 -1.02 4.80 10.60
C ALA A 192 -0.19 4.06 9.56
N ASP A 193 -0.78 3.05 8.90
CA ASP A 193 -0.26 2.43 7.69
C ASP A 193 -1.08 2.90 6.48
N ILE A 194 -0.54 3.87 5.76
CA ILE A 194 -1.20 4.51 4.61
C ILE A 194 -0.73 3.95 3.27
N SER A 195 -0.19 2.76 3.24
CA SER A 195 0.43 2.16 2.05
C SER A 195 -0.43 2.22 0.79
N HIS A 196 -1.73 2.00 0.91
CA HIS A 196 -2.63 2.03 -0.24
C HIS A 196 -2.96 3.46 -0.71
N PRO A 197 -3.46 4.38 0.14
CA PRO A 197 -3.88 5.70 -0.30
C PRO A 197 -2.77 6.77 -0.31
N ALA A 198 -1.50 6.41 -0.09
CA ALA A 198 -0.40 7.38 0.13
C ALA A 198 -0.29 8.46 -0.94
N GLY A 199 -0.48 8.12 -2.22
CA GLY A 199 -0.44 9.10 -3.31
C GLY A 199 -1.60 10.11 -3.26
N LEU A 200 -2.78 9.68 -2.83
CA LEU A 200 -3.94 10.56 -2.64
C LEU A 200 -3.76 11.46 -1.41
N ILE A 201 -3.27 10.90 -0.30
CA ILE A 201 -2.98 11.65 0.93
C ILE A 201 -1.91 12.70 0.68
N ALA A 202 -0.82 12.36 -0.01
CA ALA A 202 0.26 13.28 -0.35
C ALA A 202 -0.20 14.50 -1.18
N LYS A 203 -1.35 14.41 -1.82
CA LYS A 203 -1.96 15.50 -2.61
C LYS A 203 -3.20 16.11 -1.94
N GLY A 204 -3.47 15.80 -0.70
CA GLY A 204 -4.59 16.39 0.07
C GLY A 204 -5.98 15.96 -0.43
N LEU A 205 -6.08 14.82 -1.13
CA LEU A 205 -7.34 14.29 -1.63
C LEU A 205 -8.05 13.36 -0.62
N LEU A 206 -7.35 12.98 0.45
CA LEU A 206 -7.86 12.21 1.59
C LEU A 206 -7.32 12.81 2.89
N ASN A 207 -7.90 12.40 4.01
CA ASN A 207 -7.49 12.84 5.33
C ASN A 207 -6.01 12.58 5.60
N ASP A 208 -5.33 13.60 6.13
CA ASP A 208 -3.90 13.55 6.44
C ASP A 208 -3.66 12.92 7.83
N PRO A 209 -2.91 11.81 7.94
CA PRO A 209 -2.54 11.22 9.22
C PRO A 209 -1.45 11.98 9.97
N ILE A 210 -0.63 12.78 9.29
CA ILE A 210 0.58 13.41 9.86
C ILE A 210 0.30 14.27 11.08
N PRO A 211 -0.75 15.12 11.11
CA PRO A 211 -1.06 15.92 12.29
C PRO A 211 -1.63 15.10 13.47
N HIS A 212 -2.19 13.94 13.21
CA HIS A 212 -2.95 13.16 14.18
C HIS A 212 -2.21 11.94 14.70
N CYS A 213 -1.45 11.25 13.85
CA CYS A 213 -0.78 10.01 14.21
C CYS A 213 0.61 10.24 14.81
N HIS A 214 1.00 9.41 15.77
CA HIS A 214 2.33 9.47 16.35
C HIS A 214 3.39 9.03 15.33
N ILE A 215 3.10 7.99 14.55
CA ILE A 215 3.99 7.42 13.54
C ILE A 215 3.14 7.06 12.33
N VAL A 216 3.69 7.25 11.14
CA VAL A 216 3.06 6.87 9.88
C VAL A 216 4.04 6.00 9.09
N SER A 217 3.56 4.92 8.50
CA SER A 217 4.31 4.15 7.50
C SER A 217 3.59 4.14 6.16
N THR A 218 4.34 3.93 5.12
CA THR A 218 3.79 3.66 3.79
C THR A 218 4.72 2.78 2.97
N THR A 219 4.15 2.14 1.94
CA THR A 219 4.91 1.65 0.78
C THR A 219 5.10 2.78 -0.23
N THR A 220 6.06 2.62 -1.12
CA THR A 220 6.35 3.63 -2.14
C THR A 220 5.80 3.28 -3.54
N HIS A 221 5.28 2.06 -3.74
CA HIS A 221 5.02 1.47 -5.06
C HIS A 221 3.55 1.29 -5.44
N LYS A 222 2.60 1.81 -4.67
CA LYS A 222 1.15 1.72 -4.98
C LYS A 222 0.67 3.02 -5.62
N THR A 223 -0.27 3.72 -5.01
CA THR A 223 -0.72 5.02 -5.52
C THR A 223 0.39 6.07 -5.57
N LEU A 224 1.44 5.93 -4.76
CA LEU A 224 2.60 6.83 -4.78
C LEU A 224 3.51 6.64 -6.02
N ARG A 225 3.31 5.58 -6.79
CA ARG A 225 3.94 5.33 -8.10
C ARG A 225 5.48 5.35 -8.10
N GLY A 226 6.08 4.82 -7.04
CA GLY A 226 7.53 4.71 -6.89
C GLY A 226 8.03 3.26 -6.92
N PRO A 227 9.33 3.04 -6.63
CA PRO A 227 9.89 1.70 -6.56
C PRO A 227 9.32 0.91 -5.38
N ARG A 228 9.41 -0.41 -5.42
CA ARG A 228 9.04 -1.25 -4.28
C ARG A 228 9.95 -0.95 -3.09
N GLY A 229 9.34 -0.47 -2.01
CA GLY A 229 10.03 -0.07 -0.79
C GLY A 229 9.06 0.37 0.30
N GLY A 230 9.60 0.74 1.45
CA GLY A 230 8.87 1.30 2.59
C GLY A 230 9.41 2.67 3.01
N LEU A 231 8.63 3.37 3.83
CA LEU A 231 8.92 4.69 4.36
C LEU A 231 8.30 4.80 5.75
N ILE A 232 9.00 5.44 6.70
CA ILE A 232 8.47 5.79 8.01
C ILE A 232 8.53 7.31 8.15
N LEU A 233 7.44 7.91 8.67
CA LEU A 233 7.27 9.34 8.82
C LEU A 233 6.77 9.68 10.23
N MET A 234 7.07 10.89 10.71
CA MET A 234 6.40 11.51 11.85
C MET A 234 6.16 13.00 11.55
N GLY A 235 4.99 13.49 11.94
CA GLY A 235 4.68 14.92 11.86
C GLY A 235 5.49 15.73 12.82
N LYS A 236 5.69 15.21 14.03
CA LYS A 236 6.50 15.84 15.07
C LYS A 236 7.26 14.77 15.86
N ASP A 237 8.53 15.02 16.12
CA ASP A 237 9.31 14.14 16.99
C ASP A 237 8.95 14.34 18.45
N PHE A 238 9.02 13.26 19.24
CA PHE A 238 8.62 13.28 20.64
C PHE A 238 9.50 12.38 21.50
N PRO A 239 9.62 12.64 22.83
CA PRO A 239 10.30 11.76 23.75
C PRO A 239 9.61 10.39 23.78
N ASN A 240 10.38 9.30 23.69
CA ASN A 240 9.78 7.97 23.72
C ASN A 240 9.01 7.70 25.02
N PRO A 241 7.77 7.17 24.94
CA PRO A 241 6.93 6.95 26.14
C PRO A 241 7.39 5.77 27.00
N MET A 242 8.33 4.94 26.51
CA MET A 242 8.89 3.80 27.24
C MET A 242 9.98 4.23 28.25
N GLY A 243 10.38 5.50 28.27
CA GLY A 243 11.41 6.01 29.17
C GLY A 243 12.83 5.51 28.86
N LEU A 244 13.07 5.04 27.62
CA LEU A 244 14.40 4.56 27.20
C LEU A 244 15.38 5.73 27.09
N THR A 245 16.55 5.59 27.74
CA THR A 245 17.58 6.62 27.80
C THR A 245 18.79 6.32 26.93
N ASN A 246 19.55 7.35 26.60
CA ASN A 246 20.87 7.24 26.02
C ASN A 246 21.93 6.96 27.14
N PRO A 247 23.21 6.70 26.78
CA PRO A 247 24.27 6.46 27.78
C PRO A 247 24.51 7.62 28.76
N LYS A 248 24.00 8.82 28.45
CA LYS A 248 24.10 10.01 29.35
C LYS A 248 22.89 10.13 30.30
N GLY A 249 21.92 9.21 30.22
CA GLY A 249 20.70 9.23 31.03
C GLY A 249 19.59 10.15 30.50
N GLU A 250 19.73 10.71 29.30
CA GLU A 250 18.72 11.54 28.67
C GLU A 250 17.69 10.69 27.92
N ILE A 251 16.40 11.00 28.00
CA ILE A 251 15.34 10.29 27.29
C ILE A 251 15.58 10.41 25.78
N ARG A 252 15.61 9.29 25.08
CA ARG A 252 15.76 9.27 23.61
C ARG A 252 14.49 9.78 22.93
N MET A 253 14.66 10.54 21.85
CA MET A 253 13.57 10.90 20.97
C MET A 253 13.11 9.67 20.17
N MET A 254 11.83 9.70 19.75
CA MET A 254 11.23 8.55 19.02
C MET A 254 11.90 8.32 17.67
N SER A 255 12.35 9.38 16.98
CA SER A 255 13.15 9.29 15.76
C SER A 255 14.39 8.43 15.91
N ALA A 256 15.12 8.61 17.01
CA ALA A 256 16.31 7.81 17.30
C ALA A 256 16.01 6.32 17.55
N LEU A 257 14.84 6.00 18.12
CA LEU A 257 14.41 4.62 18.31
C LEU A 257 13.96 3.99 16.99
N LEU A 258 13.27 4.72 16.15
CA LEU A 258 12.88 4.26 14.81
C LEU A 258 14.11 4.00 13.93
N ASP A 259 15.08 4.90 13.92
CA ASP A 259 16.35 4.69 13.20
C ASP A 259 17.07 3.43 13.70
N LEU A 260 17.20 3.25 15.03
CA LEU A 260 17.80 2.05 15.61
C LEU A 260 17.02 0.78 15.30
N ALA A 261 15.70 0.87 15.21
CA ALA A 261 14.84 -0.27 14.88
C ALA A 261 14.93 -0.65 13.40
N VAL A 262 15.14 0.31 12.51
CA VAL A 262 15.44 0.04 11.10
C VAL A 262 16.84 -0.54 10.98
N PHE A 263 17.85 0.21 11.37
CA PHE A 263 19.24 -0.24 11.38
C PHE A 263 19.90 0.06 12.73
N PRO A 264 20.49 -0.92 13.42
CA PRO A 264 20.71 -2.31 12.99
C PRO A 264 19.59 -3.28 13.42
N GLY A 265 18.43 -2.81 13.87
CA GLY A 265 17.40 -3.63 14.51
C GLY A 265 16.75 -4.68 13.61
N ASN A 266 16.35 -4.30 12.41
CA ASN A 266 15.66 -5.18 11.45
C ASN A 266 16.40 -5.35 10.12
N GLN A 267 17.31 -4.44 9.77
CA GLN A 267 18.01 -4.42 8.49
C GLN A 267 19.52 -4.23 8.69
N GLY A 268 20.31 -4.63 7.68
CA GLY A 268 21.70 -4.30 7.51
C GLY A 268 21.88 -3.19 6.48
N GLY A 269 22.69 -3.41 5.43
CA GLY A 269 22.96 -2.44 4.38
C GLY A 269 21.68 -1.99 3.65
N PRO A 270 21.47 -0.68 3.52
CA PRO A 270 20.34 -0.14 2.78
C PRO A 270 20.48 -0.39 1.27
N LEU A 271 19.37 -0.44 0.56
CA LEU A 271 19.33 -0.60 -0.90
C LEU A 271 19.49 0.77 -1.56
N MET A 272 20.72 1.22 -1.79
CA MET A 272 20.99 2.58 -2.26
C MET A 272 20.40 2.90 -3.63
N HIS A 273 20.33 1.91 -4.53
CA HIS A 273 19.64 2.03 -5.83
C HIS A 273 18.13 2.25 -5.67
N ILE A 274 17.51 1.60 -4.69
CA ILE A 274 16.08 1.81 -4.38
C ILE A 274 15.84 3.14 -3.68
N ILE A 275 16.77 3.58 -2.81
CA ILE A 275 16.68 4.92 -2.18
C ILE A 275 16.78 6.01 -3.25
N ALA A 276 17.69 5.86 -4.23
CA ALA A 276 17.76 6.76 -5.37
C ALA A 276 16.45 6.78 -6.19
N ALA A 277 15.90 5.62 -6.47
CA ALA A 277 14.61 5.50 -7.16
C ALA A 277 13.45 6.11 -6.34
N LYS A 278 13.45 5.99 -5.00
CA LYS A 278 12.52 6.72 -4.13
C LYS A 278 12.70 8.23 -4.24
N ALA A 279 13.96 8.71 -4.27
CA ALA A 279 14.23 10.14 -4.43
C ALA A 279 13.66 10.69 -5.74
N VAL A 280 13.81 9.94 -6.84
CA VAL A 280 13.18 10.29 -8.14
C VAL A 280 11.67 10.32 -8.01
N ALA A 281 11.05 9.26 -7.53
CA ALA A 281 9.59 9.15 -7.41
C ALA A 281 8.99 10.23 -6.51
N PHE A 282 9.63 10.58 -5.38
CA PHE A 282 9.17 11.67 -4.53
C PHE A 282 9.30 13.03 -5.22
N GLY A 283 10.36 13.23 -6.03
CA GLY A 283 10.51 14.41 -6.87
C GLY A 283 9.41 14.53 -7.93
N GLU A 284 8.97 13.42 -8.52
CA GLU A 284 7.82 13.39 -9.43
C GLU A 284 6.52 13.67 -8.67
N ALA A 285 6.34 13.07 -7.47
CA ALA A 285 5.15 13.25 -6.67
C ALA A 285 4.97 14.67 -6.13
N LEU A 286 6.03 15.47 -6.04
CA LEU A 286 5.97 16.89 -5.68
C LEU A 286 5.40 17.77 -6.80
N LYS A 287 5.46 17.34 -8.06
CA LYS A 287 4.99 18.11 -9.22
C LYS A 287 3.46 18.17 -9.32
N ASP A 288 2.96 19.15 -10.09
CA ASP A 288 1.52 19.35 -10.33
C ASP A 288 0.89 18.23 -11.17
N GLU A 289 1.67 17.61 -12.05
CA GLU A 289 1.23 16.47 -12.86
C GLU A 289 0.83 15.28 -11.98
N PHE A 290 1.48 15.11 -10.83
CA PHE A 290 1.11 14.06 -9.91
C PHE A 290 -0.24 14.34 -9.20
N PHE A 291 -0.58 15.60 -8.94
CA PHE A 291 -1.93 15.96 -8.47
C PHE A 291 -2.99 15.61 -9.52
N THR A 292 -2.72 15.91 -10.79
CA THR A 292 -3.62 15.56 -11.90
C THR A 292 -3.84 14.05 -11.98
N TYR A 293 -2.76 13.26 -11.89
CA TYR A 293 -2.84 11.80 -11.81
C TYR A 293 -3.68 11.33 -10.61
N ALA A 294 -3.41 11.84 -9.41
CA ALA A 294 -4.09 11.43 -8.19
C ALA A 294 -5.59 11.75 -8.22
N LEU A 295 -5.96 12.91 -8.77
CA LEU A 295 -7.36 13.30 -8.96
C LEU A 295 -8.05 12.40 -10.00
N GLN A 296 -7.38 12.10 -11.13
CA GLN A 296 -7.91 11.21 -12.16
C GLN A 296 -8.10 9.78 -11.61
N LEU A 297 -7.16 9.31 -10.80
CA LEU A 297 -7.22 8.03 -10.12
C LEU A 297 -8.50 7.87 -9.29
N GLN A 298 -8.86 8.88 -8.50
CA GLN A 298 -10.06 8.90 -7.67
C GLN A 298 -11.34 8.97 -8.52
N LYS A 299 -11.35 9.76 -9.59
CA LYS A 299 -12.46 9.84 -10.52
C LYS A 299 -12.71 8.51 -11.23
N ASN A 300 -11.66 7.85 -11.72
CA ASN A 300 -11.74 6.53 -12.33
C ASN A 300 -12.31 5.50 -11.36
N ALA A 301 -11.86 5.52 -10.09
CA ALA A 301 -12.38 4.59 -9.09
C ALA A 301 -13.88 4.79 -8.82
N ASN A 302 -14.34 6.04 -8.73
CA ASN A 302 -15.76 6.34 -8.55
C ASN A 302 -16.58 5.92 -9.79
N ALA A 303 -16.14 6.24 -11.00
CA ALA A 303 -16.82 5.85 -12.24
C ALA A 303 -16.90 4.33 -12.38
N MET A 304 -15.82 3.61 -12.06
CA MET A 304 -15.79 2.14 -12.06
C MET A 304 -16.76 1.55 -11.03
N ALA A 305 -16.80 2.11 -9.81
CA ALA A 305 -17.74 1.68 -8.77
C ALA A 305 -19.18 1.86 -9.21
N ASP A 306 -19.53 3.01 -9.80
CA ASP A 306 -20.88 3.29 -10.33
C ASP A 306 -21.24 2.31 -11.46
N ALA A 307 -20.31 1.99 -12.35
CA ALA A 307 -20.52 1.04 -13.44
C ALA A 307 -20.80 -0.39 -12.91
N PHE A 308 -20.10 -0.83 -11.86
CA PHE A 308 -20.40 -2.10 -11.18
C PHE A 308 -21.78 -2.10 -10.53
N VAL A 309 -22.14 -1.04 -9.80
CA VAL A 309 -23.45 -0.91 -9.15
C VAL A 309 -24.58 -0.94 -10.18
N LYS A 310 -24.46 -0.25 -11.32
CA LYS A 310 -25.42 -0.28 -12.43
C LYS A 310 -25.67 -1.70 -12.96
N ARG A 311 -24.65 -2.58 -12.91
CA ARG A 311 -24.74 -3.99 -13.32
C ARG A 311 -25.16 -4.93 -12.19
N GLY A 312 -25.56 -4.37 -11.05
CA GLY A 312 -26.08 -5.11 -9.92
C GLY A 312 -25.02 -5.83 -9.09
N TYR A 313 -23.76 -5.37 -9.12
CA TYR A 313 -22.74 -5.83 -8.18
C TYR A 313 -22.86 -5.10 -6.84
N ASN A 314 -22.53 -5.79 -5.77
CA ASN A 314 -22.44 -5.21 -4.44
C ASN A 314 -21.02 -4.73 -4.16
N ILE A 315 -20.84 -3.44 -3.92
CA ILE A 315 -19.58 -2.88 -3.45
C ILE A 315 -19.64 -2.74 -1.94
N ILE A 316 -18.67 -3.34 -1.25
CA ILE A 316 -18.55 -3.22 0.20
C ILE A 316 -18.39 -1.73 0.57
N SER A 317 -19.08 -1.28 1.60
CA SER A 317 -19.21 0.12 2.03
C SER A 317 -20.00 1.03 1.08
N GLY A 318 -20.60 0.49 0.01
CA GLY A 318 -21.46 1.22 -0.91
C GLY A 318 -20.74 2.19 -1.85
N GLY A 319 -19.43 1.96 -2.15
CA GLY A 319 -18.64 2.78 -3.06
C GLY A 319 -17.20 2.98 -2.60
N THR A 320 -16.51 3.99 -3.12
CA THR A 320 -15.11 4.27 -2.79
C THR A 320 -14.85 5.76 -2.63
N ASP A 321 -13.93 6.11 -1.73
CA ASP A 321 -13.37 7.46 -1.58
C ASP A 321 -11.92 7.51 -2.09
N ASN A 322 -11.30 6.34 -2.34
CA ASN A 322 -9.90 6.22 -2.74
C ASN A 322 -9.73 5.59 -4.14
N HIS A 323 -8.73 4.76 -4.37
CA HIS A 323 -8.34 4.17 -5.66
C HIS A 323 -8.83 2.76 -5.86
N MET A 324 -9.53 2.16 -4.91
CA MET A 324 -9.91 0.76 -4.97
C MET A 324 -11.36 0.54 -4.54
N MET A 325 -11.89 -0.63 -4.87
CA MET A 325 -13.14 -1.15 -4.36
C MET A 325 -13.05 -2.65 -4.07
N LEU A 326 -13.83 -3.10 -3.12
CA LEU A 326 -14.03 -4.50 -2.79
C LEU A 326 -15.43 -4.92 -3.27
N ILE A 327 -15.48 -5.86 -4.19
CA ILE A 327 -16.69 -6.31 -4.85
C ILE A 327 -17.11 -7.65 -4.25
N ASP A 328 -18.33 -7.69 -3.69
CA ASP A 328 -18.95 -8.91 -3.18
C ASP A 328 -19.67 -9.66 -4.31
N LEU A 329 -19.23 -10.88 -4.58
CA LEU A 329 -19.73 -11.72 -5.67
C LEU A 329 -20.80 -12.74 -5.22
N ARG A 330 -21.21 -12.74 -3.94
CA ARG A 330 -22.20 -13.69 -3.42
C ARG A 330 -23.52 -13.60 -4.15
N ASN A 331 -23.94 -12.41 -4.56
CA ASN A 331 -25.16 -12.19 -5.33
C ASN A 331 -25.07 -12.59 -6.81
N LYS A 332 -23.86 -12.88 -7.30
CA LYS A 332 -23.58 -13.39 -8.66
C LYS A 332 -23.36 -14.91 -8.67
N ASN A 333 -23.37 -15.56 -7.50
CA ASN A 333 -23.15 -17.01 -7.33
C ASN A 333 -21.82 -17.52 -7.88
N ILE A 334 -20.77 -16.68 -7.86
CA ILE A 334 -19.41 -17.03 -8.24
C ILE A 334 -18.46 -16.75 -7.06
N SER A 335 -17.44 -17.57 -6.87
CA SER A 335 -16.41 -17.34 -5.86
C SER A 335 -15.35 -16.36 -6.37
N GLY A 336 -14.63 -15.73 -5.44
CA GLY A 336 -13.49 -14.87 -5.79
C GLY A 336 -12.42 -15.63 -6.59
N LYS A 337 -12.18 -16.91 -6.26
CA LYS A 337 -11.22 -17.76 -6.98
C LYS A 337 -11.64 -18.05 -8.43
N GLU A 338 -12.91 -18.35 -8.66
CA GLU A 338 -13.43 -18.56 -10.01
C GLU A 338 -13.35 -17.28 -10.83
N ALA A 339 -13.76 -16.15 -10.24
CA ALA A 339 -13.67 -14.85 -10.86
C ALA A 339 -12.22 -14.45 -11.22
N GLU A 340 -11.28 -14.56 -10.25
CA GLU A 340 -9.85 -14.31 -10.48
C GLU A 340 -9.32 -15.14 -11.63
N ASN A 341 -9.58 -16.45 -11.64
CA ASN A 341 -9.08 -17.37 -12.66
C ASN A 341 -9.62 -17.05 -14.07
N ALA A 342 -10.90 -16.70 -14.19
CA ALA A 342 -11.52 -16.39 -15.47
C ALA A 342 -11.04 -15.02 -16.00
N LEU A 343 -10.96 -14.02 -15.13
CA LEU A 343 -10.50 -12.67 -15.50
C LEU A 343 -9.02 -12.66 -15.91
N VAL A 344 -8.15 -13.39 -15.19
CA VAL A 344 -6.73 -13.50 -15.56
C VAL A 344 -6.55 -14.14 -16.95
N LYS A 345 -7.36 -15.15 -17.29
CA LYS A 345 -7.36 -15.73 -18.65
C LYS A 345 -7.85 -14.75 -19.72
N ALA A 346 -8.70 -13.80 -19.34
CA ALA A 346 -9.19 -12.72 -20.19
C ALA A 346 -8.27 -11.49 -20.20
N GLU A 347 -7.00 -11.65 -19.78
CA GLU A 347 -6.00 -10.57 -19.67
C GLU A 347 -6.42 -9.40 -18.74
N ILE A 348 -7.32 -9.69 -17.79
CA ILE A 348 -7.74 -8.73 -16.76
C ILE A 348 -7.20 -9.21 -15.40
N THR A 349 -6.15 -8.57 -14.91
CA THR A 349 -5.47 -8.96 -13.69
C THR A 349 -6.15 -8.36 -12.47
N VAL A 350 -6.71 -9.21 -11.61
CA VAL A 350 -7.33 -8.85 -10.32
C VAL A 350 -6.85 -9.81 -9.24
N ASN A 351 -7.19 -9.55 -7.97
CA ASN A 351 -7.00 -10.55 -6.93
C ASN A 351 -8.32 -10.91 -6.24
N LYS A 352 -8.50 -12.22 -5.96
CA LYS A 352 -9.56 -12.64 -5.04
C LYS A 352 -9.33 -12.04 -3.65
N ASN A 353 -10.40 -11.71 -2.98
CA ASN A 353 -10.35 -11.09 -1.65
C ASN A 353 -11.51 -11.57 -0.78
N MET A 354 -11.24 -11.79 0.50
CA MET A 354 -12.33 -11.99 1.46
C MET A 354 -13.19 -10.72 1.53
N VAL A 355 -14.47 -10.90 1.66
CA VAL A 355 -15.40 -9.81 2.01
C VAL A 355 -15.67 -9.86 3.51
N PRO A 356 -16.01 -8.74 4.17
CA PRO A 356 -16.38 -8.77 5.57
C PRO A 356 -17.48 -9.82 5.85
N PHE A 357 -17.28 -10.58 6.91
CA PHE A 357 -18.18 -11.69 7.29
C PHE A 357 -18.29 -12.78 6.21
N ASP A 358 -17.21 -13.03 5.50
CA ASP A 358 -17.10 -14.08 4.49
C ASP A 358 -17.28 -15.47 5.13
N ASP A 359 -18.10 -16.32 4.52
CA ASP A 359 -18.33 -17.71 4.93
C ASP A 359 -17.37 -18.70 4.23
N LYS A 360 -16.61 -18.24 3.25
CA LYS A 360 -15.62 -19.04 2.53
C LYS A 360 -14.22 -18.89 3.11
N SER A 361 -13.38 -19.90 2.84
CA SER A 361 -11.97 -19.85 3.25
C SER A 361 -11.16 -18.77 2.51
N PRO A 362 -10.04 -18.29 3.06
CA PRO A 362 -9.15 -17.33 2.38
C PRO A 362 -8.60 -17.80 1.04
N PHE A 363 -8.65 -19.11 0.75
CA PHE A 363 -8.19 -19.68 -0.53
C PHE A 363 -9.26 -19.65 -1.61
N VAL A 364 -10.53 -19.46 -1.26
CA VAL A 364 -11.67 -19.42 -2.18
C VAL A 364 -12.24 -18.01 -2.27
N THR A 365 -12.57 -17.40 -1.15
CA THR A 365 -13.15 -16.06 -0.96
C THR A 365 -14.50 -15.84 -1.67
N SER A 366 -15.22 -14.80 -1.29
CA SER A 366 -16.48 -14.42 -1.91
C SER A 366 -16.41 -13.12 -2.70
N GLY A 367 -15.23 -12.52 -2.84
CA GLY A 367 -15.05 -11.26 -3.53
C GLY A 367 -13.78 -11.16 -4.33
N ILE A 368 -13.69 -10.05 -5.07
CA ILE A 368 -12.49 -9.57 -5.74
C ILE A 368 -12.21 -8.13 -5.33
N ARG A 369 -10.92 -7.76 -5.27
CA ARG A 369 -10.49 -6.38 -5.08
C ARG A 369 -10.00 -5.83 -6.41
N VAL A 370 -10.45 -4.62 -6.75
CA VAL A 370 -10.08 -3.91 -7.98
C VAL A 370 -9.55 -2.54 -7.62
N GLY A 371 -8.58 -2.05 -8.35
CA GLY A 371 -8.01 -0.71 -8.21
C GLY A 371 -7.70 -0.06 -9.55
N THR A 372 -7.57 1.25 -9.55
CA THR A 372 -7.44 2.05 -10.77
C THR A 372 -6.06 2.67 -10.96
N ALA A 373 -5.07 2.38 -10.09
CA ALA A 373 -3.78 3.05 -10.12
C ALA A 373 -3.00 2.81 -11.43
N ALA A 374 -2.84 1.55 -11.83
CA ALA A 374 -2.08 1.16 -13.01
C ALA A 374 -2.75 1.69 -14.30
N ILE A 375 -4.05 1.54 -14.44
CA ILE A 375 -4.79 2.01 -15.62
C ILE A 375 -4.80 3.53 -15.73
N THR A 376 -4.86 4.26 -14.61
CA THR A 376 -4.76 5.72 -14.62
C THR A 376 -3.38 6.19 -15.08
N THR A 377 -2.32 5.50 -14.66
CA THR A 377 -0.95 5.77 -15.14
C THR A 377 -0.84 5.56 -16.66
N ARG A 378 -1.60 4.61 -17.22
CA ARG A 378 -1.68 4.37 -18.68
C ARG A 378 -2.60 5.36 -19.43
N GLY A 379 -3.16 6.34 -18.73
CA GLY A 379 -3.96 7.41 -19.35
C GLY A 379 -5.43 7.06 -19.58
N LEU A 380 -5.96 6.00 -18.96
CA LEU A 380 -7.38 5.72 -18.98
C LEU A 380 -8.13 6.73 -18.10
N VAL A 381 -9.34 7.09 -18.51
CA VAL A 381 -10.19 8.11 -17.89
C VAL A 381 -11.57 7.55 -17.55
N GLU A 382 -12.48 8.36 -16.97
CA GLU A 382 -13.78 7.92 -16.47
C GLU A 382 -14.64 7.22 -17.55
N GLU A 383 -14.54 7.68 -18.80
CA GLU A 383 -15.27 7.14 -19.94
C GLU A 383 -14.88 5.69 -20.27
N ASP A 384 -13.64 5.30 -20.01
CA ASP A 384 -13.15 3.94 -20.23
C ASP A 384 -13.72 2.96 -19.19
N MET A 385 -14.12 3.43 -18.00
CA MET A 385 -14.52 2.58 -16.88
C MET A 385 -15.79 1.77 -17.15
N GLU A 386 -16.74 2.33 -17.90
CA GLU A 386 -17.97 1.63 -18.30
C GLU A 386 -17.63 0.43 -19.19
N THR A 387 -16.70 0.59 -20.15
CA THR A 387 -16.23 -0.46 -21.05
C THR A 387 -15.49 -1.55 -20.27
N ILE A 388 -14.58 -1.18 -19.39
CA ILE A 388 -13.82 -2.14 -18.55
C ILE A 388 -14.77 -2.99 -17.70
N VAL A 389 -15.75 -2.35 -17.05
CA VAL A 389 -16.70 -3.09 -16.22
C VAL A 389 -17.63 -3.96 -17.08
N ALA A 390 -17.95 -3.55 -18.33
CA ALA A 390 -18.71 -4.38 -19.26
C ALA A 390 -17.94 -5.66 -19.64
N LEU A 391 -16.63 -5.54 -19.91
CA LEU A 391 -15.76 -6.69 -20.18
C LEU A 391 -15.66 -7.64 -18.98
N ILE A 392 -15.49 -7.09 -17.77
CA ILE A 392 -15.49 -7.88 -16.54
C ILE A 392 -16.83 -8.61 -16.36
N ASP A 393 -17.96 -7.91 -16.50
CA ASP A 393 -19.30 -8.48 -16.37
C ASP A 393 -19.56 -9.61 -17.40
N LYS A 394 -19.11 -9.42 -18.65
CA LYS A 394 -19.20 -10.41 -19.72
C LYS A 394 -18.46 -11.72 -19.36
N VAL A 395 -17.24 -11.62 -18.82
CA VAL A 395 -16.49 -12.80 -18.34
C VAL A 395 -17.16 -13.44 -17.13
N LEU A 396 -17.56 -12.64 -16.14
CA LEU A 396 -18.13 -13.19 -14.89
C LEU A 396 -19.52 -13.82 -15.09
N ALA A 397 -20.29 -13.35 -16.07
CA ALA A 397 -21.61 -13.92 -16.41
C ALA A 397 -21.50 -15.31 -17.03
N ASP A 398 -20.40 -15.64 -17.73
CA ASP A 398 -20.17 -16.94 -18.39
C ASP A 398 -18.70 -17.39 -18.21
N HIS A 399 -18.26 -17.40 -16.95
CA HIS A 399 -16.84 -17.55 -16.55
C HIS A 399 -16.20 -18.92 -16.88
N THR A 400 -16.98 -19.88 -17.38
CA THR A 400 -16.49 -21.19 -17.83
C THR A 400 -16.43 -21.32 -19.36
N ASN A 401 -16.88 -20.32 -20.08
CA ASN A 401 -16.93 -20.31 -21.53
C ASN A 401 -15.62 -19.75 -22.11
N GLU A 402 -14.72 -20.64 -22.51
CA GLU A 402 -13.40 -20.27 -23.06
C GLU A 402 -13.51 -19.34 -24.29
N ALA A 403 -14.57 -19.46 -25.12
CA ALA A 403 -14.73 -18.60 -26.29
C ALA A 403 -15.07 -17.14 -25.88
N VAL A 404 -15.87 -16.94 -24.82
CA VAL A 404 -16.15 -15.61 -24.27
C VAL A 404 -14.90 -15.02 -23.63
N ILE A 405 -14.13 -15.84 -22.90
CA ILE A 405 -12.87 -15.42 -22.27
C ILE A 405 -11.86 -14.97 -23.33
N GLU A 406 -11.69 -15.75 -24.41
CA GLU A 406 -10.79 -15.42 -25.52
C GLU A 406 -11.24 -14.15 -26.28
N GLU A 407 -12.54 -14.01 -26.51
CA GLU A 407 -13.10 -12.79 -27.13
C GLU A 407 -12.76 -11.55 -26.28
N VAL A 408 -12.97 -11.61 -24.96
CA VAL A 408 -12.66 -10.50 -24.05
C VAL A 408 -11.16 -10.23 -23.98
N ALA A 409 -10.31 -11.27 -23.97
CA ALA A 409 -8.86 -11.09 -24.00
C ALA A 409 -8.41 -10.30 -25.24
N ASN A 410 -8.98 -10.60 -26.40
CA ASN A 410 -8.69 -9.86 -27.63
C ASN A 410 -9.15 -8.39 -27.57
N GLU A 411 -10.35 -8.13 -27.00
CA GLU A 411 -10.86 -6.76 -26.80
C GLU A 411 -9.96 -5.98 -25.82
N VAL A 412 -9.46 -6.63 -24.75
CA VAL A 412 -8.52 -6.03 -23.79
C VAL A 412 -7.20 -5.68 -24.47
N ASN A 413 -6.63 -6.62 -25.23
CA ASN A 413 -5.37 -6.41 -25.95
C ASN A 413 -5.48 -5.26 -26.96
N GLU A 414 -6.60 -5.17 -27.70
CA GLU A 414 -6.86 -4.06 -28.63
C GLU A 414 -6.92 -2.72 -27.87
N MET A 415 -7.72 -2.63 -26.79
CA MET A 415 -7.82 -1.44 -25.95
C MET A 415 -6.46 -1.01 -25.39
N MET A 416 -5.65 -1.95 -24.90
CA MET A 416 -4.40 -1.63 -24.24
C MET A 416 -3.26 -1.33 -25.24
N SER A 417 -3.34 -1.81 -26.47
CA SER A 417 -2.39 -1.45 -27.54
C SER A 417 -2.39 0.05 -27.87
N GLU A 418 -3.50 0.73 -27.66
CA GLU A 418 -3.63 2.17 -27.81
C GLU A 418 -3.10 2.97 -26.61
N ARG A 419 -2.69 2.30 -25.55
CA ARG A 419 -2.20 2.87 -24.29
C ARG A 419 -0.79 2.36 -23.94
N PRO A 420 0.22 2.62 -24.79
CA PRO A 420 1.55 2.02 -24.64
C PRO A 420 2.23 2.43 -23.34
N ILE A 421 3.01 1.51 -22.80
CA ILE A 421 3.99 1.72 -21.71
C ILE A 421 5.35 1.20 -22.18
N PHE A 422 6.43 1.59 -21.50
CA PHE A 422 7.81 1.22 -21.86
C PHE A 422 8.19 1.64 -23.29
N VAL A 423 7.76 2.85 -23.68
CA VAL A 423 8.11 3.45 -24.98
C VAL A 423 9.49 4.09 -24.82
N TYR A 424 10.54 3.38 -25.23
CA TYR A 424 11.93 3.85 -25.21
C TYR A 424 12.32 4.49 -26.54
#